data_cf1422d329db3d9b1ded75d4c6849fde
#
_entry.id   cf1422d329db3d9b1ded75d4c6849fde
#
_cell.length_a   1.000
_cell.length_b   1.000
_cell.length_c   1.000
_cell.angle_alpha   90.00
_cell.angle_beta   90.00
_cell.angle_gamma   90.00
#
_symmetry.space_group_name_H-M   'P 1'
#
loop_
_entity.id
_entity.type
_entity.pdbx_description
1 polymer ?
#
loop_
_entity_poly.entity_id
_entity_poly.type
_entity_poly.pdbx_seq_one_letter_code
_entity_poly.pdbx_strand_id
1 'polypeptide(L)'
;MLDLLATRKGRLTAFFLLYVTEGIPLGFTATAIAAQMRRQGLGPAAIGAFVASLYLPWAFKWAVGPIVDTFSSQRFGRRRLWIFMMQLGMIGTLLAAMNVDFVGQIGLFTAIIFLHNAFAATQDVAIDALAVAVLPEEERGAANGFMFAGASIGQAVGGAGVLFLTAAMPFQSTYVFVCLVIFAVTLFVVLPLREKAVAKASEIGREARHVGRELALFVRDSWRAFTGSRGALVGVISALLPAGAYALSLSLQSNLAVELGLDDNQVAQINLYSTVIFAPACILGGWLSDRFGRRSTRALFIFLTTVPTLWLAWTMWQAGWIMPVDVKQPNRPQPSTLLLVTFWAATIVYNVFQGLYYGFRSALFMDVTTPAVAATQFTAYMALSNLCTAYTAYWQGFAVARWGYPTTLVVDSMVGLLVLATLPLMRPRRADPAGAAVGKATPA
;
A
#
# COMPACT_ATOMS: atom_id res chain seq x y z
N MET A 1 5.52 -15.88 -27.40
CA MET A 1 5.04 -14.93 -26.38
C MET A 1 5.98 -14.99 -25.18
N LEU A 2 6.55 -13.87 -24.76
CA LEU A 2 7.42 -13.76 -23.60
C LEU A 2 6.64 -14.11 -22.33
N ASP A 3 7.06 -15.13 -21.60
CA ASP A 3 6.52 -15.43 -20.26
C ASP A 3 7.27 -14.55 -19.23
N LEU A 4 6.65 -13.45 -18.83
CA LEU A 4 7.26 -12.52 -17.87
C LEU A 4 7.53 -13.15 -16.49
N LEU A 5 6.78 -14.19 -16.11
CA LEU A 5 6.97 -14.86 -14.82
C LEU A 5 8.12 -15.87 -14.83
N ALA A 6 8.63 -16.26 -16.01
CA ALA A 6 9.70 -17.24 -16.13
C ALA A 6 11.07 -16.74 -15.63
N THR A 7 11.33 -15.44 -15.70
CA THR A 7 12.61 -14.87 -15.32
C THR A 7 12.48 -13.88 -14.17
N ARG A 8 13.56 -13.73 -13.36
CA ARG A 8 13.61 -12.75 -12.27
C ARG A 8 13.31 -11.32 -12.75
N LYS A 9 13.99 -10.88 -13.82
CA LYS A 9 13.77 -9.54 -14.39
C LYS A 9 12.33 -9.36 -14.86
N GLY A 10 11.76 -10.36 -15.51
CA GLY A 10 10.36 -10.35 -15.94
C GLY A 10 9.39 -10.23 -14.78
N ARG A 11 9.58 -11.00 -13.69
CA ARG A 11 8.76 -10.91 -12.48
C ARG A 11 8.81 -9.53 -11.85
N LEU A 12 10.02 -8.99 -11.63
CA LEU A 12 10.18 -7.65 -11.04
C LEU A 12 9.52 -6.57 -11.89
N THR A 13 9.70 -6.62 -13.22
CA THR A 13 9.05 -5.66 -14.15
C THR A 13 7.54 -5.82 -14.15
N ALA A 14 7.02 -7.05 -14.17
CA ALA A 14 5.59 -7.31 -14.17
C ALA A 14 4.94 -6.76 -12.88
N PHE A 15 5.49 -7.08 -11.71
CA PHE A 15 4.94 -6.59 -10.44
C PHE A 15 5.09 -5.07 -10.29
N PHE A 16 6.19 -4.46 -10.74
CA PHE A 16 6.32 -3.01 -10.81
C PHE A 16 5.19 -2.36 -11.63
N LEU A 17 4.96 -2.85 -12.87
CA LEU A 17 3.95 -2.30 -13.77
C LEU A 17 2.51 -2.57 -13.28
N LEU A 18 2.26 -3.70 -12.65
CA LEU A 18 0.97 -3.99 -12.03
C LEU A 18 0.67 -2.99 -10.90
N TYR A 19 1.66 -2.66 -10.06
CA TYR A 19 1.49 -1.66 -9.00
C TYR A 19 1.45 -0.22 -9.52
N VAL A 20 2.04 0.07 -10.68
CA VAL A 20 1.79 1.34 -11.39
C VAL A 20 0.31 1.50 -11.72
N THR A 21 -0.40 0.43 -12.13
CA THR A 21 -1.85 0.49 -12.39
C THR A 21 -2.70 0.61 -11.12
N GLU A 22 -2.13 0.40 -9.96
CA GLU A 22 -2.74 0.71 -8.66
C GLU A 22 -2.51 2.17 -8.27
N GLY A 23 -1.29 2.65 -8.42
CA GLY A 23 -0.88 4.00 -8.03
C GLY A 23 -1.49 5.09 -8.91
N ILE A 24 -1.49 4.94 -10.24
CA ILE A 24 -1.98 5.98 -11.16
C ILE A 24 -3.45 6.35 -10.87
N PRO A 25 -4.41 5.42 -10.77
CA PRO A 25 -5.78 5.78 -10.46
C PRO A 25 -5.94 6.44 -9.09
N LEU A 26 -5.18 6.01 -8.09
CA LEU A 26 -5.22 6.62 -6.76
C LEU A 26 -4.72 8.06 -6.80
N GLY A 27 -3.59 8.32 -7.46
CA GLY A 27 -3.07 9.68 -7.66
C GLY A 27 -4.04 10.55 -8.46
N PHE A 28 -4.64 10.00 -9.51
CA PHE A 28 -5.64 10.68 -10.34
C PHE A 28 -6.87 11.08 -9.53
N THR A 29 -7.47 10.15 -8.80
CA THR A 29 -8.72 10.39 -8.08
C THR A 29 -8.51 11.23 -6.82
N ALA A 30 -7.50 10.93 -6.01
CA ALA A 30 -7.28 11.60 -4.74
C ALA A 30 -6.56 12.97 -4.89
N THR A 31 -5.86 13.21 -5.99
CA THR A 31 -5.09 14.45 -6.19
C THR A 31 -5.62 15.27 -7.36
N ALA A 32 -5.59 14.73 -8.59
CA ALA A 32 -5.93 15.51 -9.77
C ALA A 32 -7.42 15.87 -9.83
N ILE A 33 -8.31 14.90 -9.59
CA ILE A 33 -9.77 15.16 -9.54
C ILE A 33 -10.12 16.06 -8.36
N ALA A 34 -9.56 15.82 -7.17
CA ALA A 34 -9.80 16.67 -6.00
C ALA A 34 -9.37 18.13 -6.23
N ALA A 35 -8.20 18.35 -6.88
CA ALA A 35 -7.76 19.69 -7.27
C ALA A 35 -8.71 20.34 -8.29
N GLN A 36 -9.21 19.57 -9.27
CA GLN A 36 -10.15 20.06 -10.27
C GLN A 36 -11.51 20.39 -9.65
N MET A 37 -12.01 19.57 -8.72
CA MET A 37 -13.21 19.87 -7.92
C MET A 37 -13.07 21.22 -7.20
N ARG A 38 -11.90 21.48 -6.61
CA ARG A 38 -11.62 22.76 -5.93
C ARG A 38 -11.63 23.93 -6.91
N ARG A 39 -11.04 23.78 -8.10
CA ARG A 39 -11.04 24.80 -9.17
C ARG A 39 -12.45 25.13 -9.66
N GLN A 40 -13.36 24.15 -9.61
CA GLN A 40 -14.76 24.35 -9.98
C GLN A 40 -15.66 24.79 -8.82
N GLY A 41 -15.07 25.15 -7.67
CA GLY A 41 -15.77 25.82 -6.57
C GLY A 41 -16.33 24.88 -5.50
N LEU A 42 -16.07 23.56 -5.53
CA LEU A 42 -16.50 22.68 -4.45
C LEU A 42 -15.78 23.05 -3.13
N GLY A 43 -16.55 23.00 -2.05
CA GLY A 43 -16.03 23.28 -0.71
C GLY A 43 -15.14 22.16 -0.17
N PRO A 44 -14.20 22.47 0.77
CA PRO A 44 -13.29 21.48 1.35
C PRO A 44 -13.99 20.27 1.99
N ALA A 45 -15.16 20.46 2.60
CA ALA A 45 -15.93 19.38 3.21
C ALA A 45 -16.42 18.35 2.18
N ALA A 46 -16.93 18.80 1.03
CA ALA A 46 -17.38 17.92 -0.05
C ALA A 46 -16.22 17.15 -0.68
N ILE A 47 -15.09 17.82 -0.92
CA ILE A 47 -13.87 17.21 -1.44
C ILE A 47 -13.31 16.20 -0.42
N GLY A 48 -13.28 16.54 0.87
CA GLY A 48 -12.85 15.65 1.93
C GLY A 48 -13.70 14.38 2.02
N ALA A 49 -15.03 14.52 1.93
CA ALA A 49 -15.96 13.37 1.89
C ALA A 49 -15.73 12.49 0.64
N PHE A 50 -15.55 13.11 -0.53
CA PHE A 50 -15.20 12.39 -1.75
C PHE A 50 -13.90 11.60 -1.58
N VAL A 51 -12.81 12.24 -1.15
CA VAL A 51 -11.50 11.58 -0.97
C VAL A 51 -11.58 10.47 0.09
N ALA A 52 -12.30 10.69 1.20
CA ALA A 52 -12.50 9.66 2.22
C ALA A 52 -13.20 8.42 1.66
N SER A 53 -14.18 8.60 0.74
CA SER A 53 -14.90 7.49 0.11
C SER A 53 -14.00 6.57 -0.72
N LEU A 54 -12.89 7.10 -1.27
CA LEU A 54 -11.95 6.33 -2.10
C LEU A 54 -11.26 5.21 -1.31
N TYR A 55 -11.06 5.41 -0.01
CA TYR A 55 -10.35 4.45 0.85
C TYR A 55 -11.25 3.38 1.44
N LEU A 56 -12.58 3.52 1.37
CA LEU A 56 -13.50 2.52 1.91
C LEU A 56 -13.35 1.13 1.28
N PRO A 57 -13.27 0.97 -0.07
CA PRO A 57 -13.03 -0.34 -0.67
C PRO A 57 -11.73 -1.00 -0.19
N TRP A 58 -10.68 -0.21 0.03
CA TRP A 58 -9.39 -0.69 0.54
C TRP A 58 -9.45 -1.18 1.98
N ALA A 59 -10.30 -0.55 2.82
CA ALA A 59 -10.54 -1.01 4.18
C ALA A 59 -11.27 -2.36 4.24
N PHE A 60 -12.11 -2.63 3.25
CA PHE A 60 -12.92 -3.85 3.16
C PHE A 60 -12.38 -4.90 2.19
N LYS A 61 -11.20 -4.69 1.58
CA LYS A 61 -10.63 -5.61 0.59
C LYS A 61 -10.43 -7.04 1.11
N TRP A 62 -10.30 -7.23 2.42
CA TRP A 62 -10.20 -8.54 3.06
C TRP A 62 -11.41 -9.44 2.77
N ALA A 63 -12.61 -8.85 2.62
CA ALA A 63 -13.82 -9.60 2.30
C ALA A 63 -13.83 -10.17 0.87
N VAL A 64 -13.02 -9.61 -0.03
CA VAL A 64 -12.87 -10.07 -1.41
C VAL A 64 -11.87 -11.22 -1.54
N GLY A 65 -10.94 -11.35 -0.59
CA GLY A 65 -9.93 -12.42 -0.59
C GLY A 65 -10.50 -13.83 -0.79
N PRO A 66 -11.53 -14.25 -0.02
CA PRO A 66 -12.21 -15.54 -0.22
C PRO A 66 -12.77 -15.75 -1.62
N ILE A 67 -13.30 -14.68 -2.21
CA ILE A 67 -13.89 -14.72 -3.56
C ILE A 67 -12.78 -14.96 -4.59
N VAL A 68 -11.66 -14.23 -4.50
CA VAL A 68 -10.52 -14.38 -5.39
C VAL A 68 -9.86 -15.76 -5.24
N ASP A 69 -9.84 -16.31 -4.02
CA ASP A 69 -9.29 -17.65 -3.77
C ASP A 69 -10.21 -18.79 -4.24
N THR A 70 -11.54 -18.59 -4.24
CA THR A 70 -12.51 -19.61 -4.61
C THR A 70 -12.78 -19.64 -6.12
N PHE A 71 -13.00 -18.49 -6.74
CA PHE A 71 -13.35 -18.43 -8.16
C PHE A 71 -12.09 -18.36 -9.03
N SER A 72 -11.88 -19.38 -9.83
CA SER A 72 -10.70 -19.49 -10.70
C SER A 72 -11.06 -20.03 -12.07
N SER A 73 -10.27 -19.67 -13.09
CA SER A 73 -10.36 -20.22 -14.44
C SER A 73 -9.11 -21.05 -14.75
N GLN A 74 -9.30 -22.31 -15.14
CA GLN A 74 -8.18 -23.15 -15.58
C GLN A 74 -7.62 -22.69 -16.94
N ARG A 75 -8.45 -22.05 -17.78
CA ARG A 75 -8.05 -21.60 -19.12
C ARG A 75 -7.27 -20.29 -19.11
N PHE A 76 -7.67 -19.34 -18.23
CA PHE A 76 -7.08 -18.00 -18.17
C PHE A 76 -6.09 -17.80 -17.02
N GLY A 77 -5.94 -18.77 -16.12
CA GLY A 77 -5.23 -18.63 -14.87
C GLY A 77 -6.15 -18.19 -13.71
N ARG A 78 -5.72 -18.47 -12.48
CA ARG A 78 -6.54 -18.21 -11.29
C ARG A 78 -6.60 -16.72 -10.97
N ARG A 79 -5.43 -16.05 -10.84
CA ARG A 79 -5.31 -14.65 -10.45
C ARG A 79 -5.30 -13.72 -11.67
N ARG A 80 -4.72 -14.16 -12.77
CA ARG A 80 -4.65 -13.40 -14.02
C ARG A 80 -6.02 -12.99 -14.53
N LEU A 81 -7.03 -13.86 -14.46
CA LEU A 81 -8.40 -13.52 -14.86
C LEU A 81 -8.96 -12.37 -14.02
N TRP A 82 -8.76 -12.42 -12.69
CA TRP A 82 -9.20 -11.37 -11.78
C TRP A 82 -8.54 -10.03 -12.12
N ILE A 83 -7.21 -10.00 -12.28
CA ILE A 83 -6.47 -8.79 -12.64
C ILE A 83 -7.02 -8.20 -13.94
N PHE A 84 -7.20 -9.05 -14.97
CA PHE A 84 -7.73 -8.65 -16.27
C PHE A 84 -9.15 -8.03 -16.17
N MET A 85 -10.08 -8.73 -15.49
CA MET A 85 -11.46 -8.24 -15.34
C MET A 85 -11.53 -6.95 -14.53
N MET A 86 -10.73 -6.83 -13.47
CA MET A 86 -10.70 -5.62 -12.65
C MET A 86 -10.13 -4.43 -13.41
N GLN A 87 -9.08 -4.60 -14.22
CA GLN A 87 -8.54 -3.53 -15.07
C GLN A 87 -9.55 -3.06 -16.12
N LEU A 88 -10.31 -3.98 -16.73
CA LEU A 88 -11.40 -3.59 -17.61
C LEU A 88 -12.52 -2.83 -16.89
N GLY A 89 -12.87 -3.24 -15.67
CA GLY A 89 -13.81 -2.53 -14.81
C GLY A 89 -13.32 -1.13 -14.45
N MET A 90 -12.04 -0.99 -14.13
CA MET A 90 -11.40 0.31 -13.86
C MET A 90 -11.46 1.24 -15.08
N ILE A 91 -11.13 0.74 -16.27
CA ILE A 91 -11.22 1.51 -17.52
C ILE A 91 -12.67 1.92 -17.78
N GLY A 92 -13.62 0.97 -17.69
CA GLY A 92 -15.03 1.24 -17.94
C GLY A 92 -15.61 2.32 -17.00
N THR A 93 -15.27 2.26 -15.73
CA THR A 93 -15.73 3.26 -14.73
C THR A 93 -15.09 4.62 -14.93
N LEU A 94 -13.82 4.72 -15.31
CA LEU A 94 -13.18 6.00 -15.65
C LEU A 94 -13.82 6.63 -16.90
N LEU A 95 -14.06 5.84 -17.95
CA LEU A 95 -14.74 6.33 -19.14
C LEU A 95 -16.18 6.77 -18.85
N ALA A 96 -16.89 6.07 -17.96
CA ALA A 96 -18.22 6.48 -17.50
C ALA A 96 -18.17 7.80 -16.71
N ALA A 97 -17.17 7.97 -15.84
CA ALA A 97 -16.98 9.18 -15.02
C ALA A 97 -16.59 10.41 -15.84
N MET A 98 -15.92 10.23 -16.99
CA MET A 98 -15.36 11.31 -17.81
C MET A 98 -16.38 12.37 -18.23
N ASN A 99 -17.62 11.98 -18.47
CA ASN A 99 -18.70 12.85 -18.95
C ASN A 99 -19.69 13.26 -17.84
N VAL A 100 -19.46 12.85 -16.59
CA VAL A 100 -20.32 13.21 -15.46
C VAL A 100 -19.88 14.56 -14.89
N ASP A 101 -20.83 15.48 -14.78
CA ASP A 101 -20.61 16.75 -14.08
C ASP A 101 -20.48 16.50 -12.58
N PHE A 102 -19.24 16.52 -12.08
CA PHE A 102 -18.98 16.24 -10.66
C PHE A 102 -19.37 17.40 -9.72
N VAL A 103 -19.75 18.57 -10.24
CA VAL A 103 -20.32 19.66 -9.43
C VAL A 103 -21.84 19.46 -9.28
N GLY A 104 -22.55 19.31 -10.40
CA GLY A 104 -23.99 19.13 -10.41
C GLY A 104 -24.45 17.72 -10.01
N GLN A 105 -23.61 16.71 -10.21
CA GLN A 105 -23.93 15.29 -10.00
C GLN A 105 -22.90 14.60 -9.08
N ILE A 106 -22.44 15.28 -8.03
CA ILE A 106 -21.36 14.77 -7.14
C ILE A 106 -21.66 13.39 -6.56
N GLY A 107 -22.93 13.08 -6.25
CA GLY A 107 -23.35 11.79 -5.73
C GLY A 107 -23.11 10.65 -6.74
N LEU A 108 -23.54 10.84 -7.99
CA LEU A 108 -23.33 9.88 -9.08
C LEU A 108 -21.84 9.73 -9.38
N PHE A 109 -21.13 10.84 -9.49
CA PHE A 109 -19.69 10.83 -9.73
C PHE A 109 -18.93 10.05 -8.64
N THR A 110 -19.22 10.35 -7.36
CA THR A 110 -18.63 9.64 -6.21
C THR A 110 -18.95 8.15 -6.25
N ALA A 111 -20.17 7.75 -6.60
CA ALA A 111 -20.55 6.35 -6.70
C ALA A 111 -19.78 5.61 -7.81
N ILE A 112 -19.59 6.23 -8.98
CA ILE A 112 -18.79 5.65 -10.07
C ILE A 112 -17.32 5.51 -9.66
N ILE A 113 -16.74 6.54 -9.03
CA ILE A 113 -15.34 6.51 -8.59
C ILE A 113 -15.15 5.56 -7.39
N PHE A 114 -16.14 5.42 -6.51
CA PHE A 114 -16.15 4.39 -5.47
C PHE A 114 -16.10 2.98 -6.09
N LEU A 115 -16.92 2.71 -7.11
CA LEU A 115 -16.90 1.43 -7.84
C LEU A 115 -15.56 1.21 -8.54
N HIS A 116 -14.98 2.27 -9.12
CA HIS A 116 -13.61 2.22 -9.68
C HIS A 116 -12.59 1.75 -8.63
N ASN A 117 -12.63 2.34 -7.43
CA ASN A 117 -11.72 1.95 -6.34
C ASN A 117 -12.03 0.55 -5.79
N ALA A 118 -13.27 0.06 -5.87
CA ALA A 118 -13.59 -1.32 -5.54
C ALA A 118 -12.94 -2.30 -6.53
N PHE A 119 -12.92 -1.99 -7.83
CA PHE A 119 -12.16 -2.76 -8.81
C PHE A 119 -10.66 -2.69 -8.55
N ALA A 120 -10.11 -1.51 -8.25
CA ALA A 120 -8.68 -1.34 -7.93
C ALA A 120 -8.28 -2.14 -6.69
N ALA A 121 -9.05 -2.09 -5.61
CA ALA A 121 -8.80 -2.85 -4.39
C ALA A 121 -8.91 -4.37 -4.62
N THR A 122 -9.83 -4.82 -5.47
CA THR A 122 -9.95 -6.23 -5.85
C THR A 122 -8.79 -6.69 -6.73
N GLN A 123 -8.32 -5.82 -7.64
CA GLN A 123 -7.12 -6.07 -8.44
C GLN A 123 -5.90 -6.28 -7.55
N ASP A 124 -5.69 -5.42 -6.56
CA ASP A 124 -4.58 -5.50 -5.61
C ASP A 124 -4.58 -6.83 -4.86
N VAL A 125 -5.73 -7.29 -4.38
CA VAL A 125 -5.87 -8.63 -3.76
C VAL A 125 -5.40 -9.74 -4.70
N ALA A 126 -5.74 -9.66 -5.98
CA ALA A 126 -5.36 -10.67 -6.97
C ALA A 126 -3.86 -10.60 -7.31
N ILE A 127 -3.27 -9.39 -7.39
CA ILE A 127 -1.82 -9.19 -7.62
C ILE A 127 -1.03 -9.73 -6.43
N ASP A 128 -1.44 -9.40 -5.21
CA ASP A 128 -0.81 -9.88 -3.97
C ASP A 128 -0.84 -11.41 -3.87
N ALA A 129 -1.99 -12.02 -4.19
CA ALA A 129 -2.12 -13.46 -4.22
C ALA A 129 -1.27 -14.10 -5.33
N LEU A 130 -1.10 -13.44 -6.48
CA LEU A 130 -0.20 -13.87 -7.55
C LEU A 130 1.25 -13.79 -7.04
N ALA A 131 1.64 -12.70 -6.40
CA ALA A 131 2.99 -12.53 -5.85
C ALA A 131 3.35 -13.64 -4.85
N VAL A 132 2.45 -13.95 -3.90
CA VAL A 132 2.65 -15.04 -2.94
C VAL A 132 2.83 -16.40 -3.65
N ALA A 133 2.10 -16.61 -4.76
CA ALA A 133 2.11 -17.90 -5.47
C ALA A 133 3.34 -18.09 -6.37
N VAL A 134 3.89 -17.02 -6.97
CA VAL A 134 4.92 -17.14 -8.03
C VAL A 134 6.30 -16.65 -7.62
N LEU A 135 6.41 -15.84 -6.55
CA LEU A 135 7.70 -15.32 -6.12
C LEU A 135 8.47 -16.32 -5.25
N PRO A 136 9.68 -16.73 -5.68
CA PRO A 136 10.61 -17.43 -4.80
C PRO A 136 10.89 -16.62 -3.53
N GLU A 137 11.20 -17.29 -2.44
CA GLU A 137 11.45 -16.65 -1.15
C GLU A 137 12.56 -15.60 -1.25
N GLU A 138 13.61 -15.88 -2.00
CA GLU A 138 14.79 -15.04 -2.17
C GLU A 138 14.51 -13.76 -2.97
N GLU A 139 13.39 -13.70 -3.68
CA GLU A 139 13.01 -12.54 -4.52
C GLU A 139 11.91 -11.69 -3.92
N ARG A 140 11.24 -12.14 -2.85
CA ARG A 140 10.05 -11.46 -2.29
C ARG A 140 10.35 -10.06 -1.80
N GLY A 141 11.53 -9.84 -1.22
CA GLY A 141 11.95 -8.52 -0.75
C GLY A 141 12.14 -7.55 -1.92
N ALA A 142 12.95 -7.94 -2.91
CA ALA A 142 13.16 -7.12 -4.10
C ALA A 142 11.85 -6.86 -4.85
N ALA A 143 11.02 -7.89 -5.04
CA ALA A 143 9.73 -7.74 -5.72
C ALA A 143 8.80 -6.76 -5.00
N ASN A 144 8.69 -6.83 -3.68
CA ASN A 144 7.93 -5.84 -2.89
C ASN A 144 8.49 -4.43 -3.04
N GLY A 145 9.83 -4.27 -3.07
CA GLY A 145 10.48 -2.98 -3.34
C GLY A 145 10.05 -2.39 -4.68
N PHE A 146 10.04 -3.20 -5.75
CA PHE A 146 9.56 -2.78 -7.07
C PHE A 146 8.05 -2.50 -7.08
N MET A 147 7.23 -3.29 -6.38
CA MET A 147 5.79 -3.08 -6.24
C MET A 147 5.50 -1.71 -5.62
N PHE A 148 6.04 -1.41 -4.44
CA PHE A 148 5.80 -0.12 -3.77
C PHE A 148 6.41 1.07 -4.52
N ALA A 149 7.57 0.90 -5.16
CA ALA A 149 8.11 1.92 -6.06
C ALA A 149 7.18 2.19 -7.25
N GLY A 150 6.61 1.13 -7.85
CA GLY A 150 5.61 1.24 -8.91
C GLY A 150 4.37 2.00 -8.47
N ALA A 151 3.79 1.66 -7.30
CA ALA A 151 2.66 2.38 -6.73
C ALA A 151 2.96 3.87 -6.50
N SER A 152 4.13 4.18 -5.91
CA SER A 152 4.53 5.56 -5.61
C SER A 152 4.74 6.39 -6.88
N ILE A 153 5.43 5.83 -7.89
CA ILE A 153 5.62 6.47 -9.18
C ILE A 153 4.29 6.63 -9.90
N GLY A 154 3.46 5.59 -9.89
CA GLY A 154 2.11 5.64 -10.44
C GLY A 154 1.28 6.76 -9.82
N GLN A 155 1.31 6.88 -8.49
CA GLN A 155 0.58 7.94 -7.78
C GLN A 155 1.09 9.34 -8.13
N ALA A 156 2.40 9.53 -8.26
CA ALA A 156 2.98 10.80 -8.70
C ALA A 156 2.57 11.15 -10.14
N VAL A 157 2.59 10.18 -11.05
CA VAL A 157 2.17 10.36 -12.46
C VAL A 157 0.67 10.65 -12.54
N GLY A 158 -0.17 9.89 -11.84
CA GLY A 158 -1.62 10.07 -11.83
C GLY A 158 -2.08 11.36 -11.15
N GLY A 159 -1.35 11.82 -10.13
CA GLY A 159 -1.63 13.07 -9.44
C GLY A 159 -0.98 14.28 -10.12
N ALA A 160 0.25 14.56 -9.75
CA ALA A 160 1.00 15.73 -10.24
C ALA A 160 1.23 15.68 -11.77
N GLY A 161 1.58 14.51 -12.33
CA GLY A 161 1.80 14.34 -13.76
C GLY A 161 0.57 14.69 -14.58
N VAL A 162 -0.61 14.22 -14.16
CA VAL A 162 -1.88 14.57 -14.80
C VAL A 162 -2.17 16.06 -14.71
N LEU A 163 -1.93 16.69 -13.54
CA LEU A 163 -2.11 18.14 -13.40
C LEU A 163 -1.20 18.95 -14.33
N PHE A 164 0.03 18.50 -14.61
CA PHE A 164 0.87 19.10 -15.63
C PHE A 164 0.29 18.94 -17.05
N LEU A 165 -0.29 17.79 -17.36
CA LEU A 165 -0.93 17.57 -18.67
C LEU A 165 -2.13 18.50 -18.89
N THR A 166 -2.83 18.93 -17.84
CA THR A 166 -3.95 19.87 -17.96
C THR A 166 -3.54 21.27 -18.44
N ALA A 167 -2.25 21.60 -18.45
CA ALA A 167 -1.75 22.82 -19.08
C ALA A 167 -1.76 22.75 -20.62
N ALA A 168 -1.74 21.53 -21.19
CA ALA A 168 -1.68 21.31 -22.65
C ALA A 168 -2.95 20.67 -23.22
N MET A 169 -3.83 20.11 -22.41
CA MET A 169 -5.05 19.43 -22.86
C MET A 169 -6.22 19.61 -21.87
N PRO A 170 -7.48 19.49 -22.35
CA PRO A 170 -8.66 19.52 -21.48
C PRO A 170 -8.59 18.44 -20.38
N PHE A 171 -9.13 18.75 -19.19
CA PHE A 171 -9.12 17.81 -18.06
C PHE A 171 -9.75 16.46 -18.40
N GLN A 172 -10.82 16.44 -19.20
CA GLN A 172 -11.48 15.22 -19.67
C GLN A 172 -10.53 14.28 -20.43
N SER A 173 -9.60 14.81 -21.19
CA SER A 173 -8.61 14.00 -21.93
C SER A 173 -7.67 13.24 -21.00
N THR A 174 -7.51 13.68 -19.76
CA THR A 174 -6.66 13.00 -18.78
C THR A 174 -7.24 11.67 -18.30
N TYR A 175 -8.58 11.52 -18.34
CA TYR A 175 -9.22 10.21 -18.10
C TYR A 175 -8.78 9.18 -19.14
N VAL A 176 -8.75 9.60 -20.41
CA VAL A 176 -8.28 8.74 -21.52
C VAL A 176 -6.81 8.38 -21.33
N PHE A 177 -5.97 9.33 -20.94
CA PHE A 177 -4.57 9.06 -20.62
C PHE A 177 -4.42 7.96 -19.56
N VAL A 178 -5.13 8.06 -18.43
CA VAL A 178 -5.09 7.06 -17.36
C VAL A 178 -5.61 5.70 -17.87
N CYS A 179 -6.71 5.69 -18.64
CA CYS A 179 -7.24 4.48 -19.25
C CYS A 179 -6.23 3.82 -20.21
N LEU A 180 -5.52 4.60 -21.02
CA LEU A 180 -4.51 4.08 -21.93
C LEU A 180 -3.33 3.45 -21.21
N VAL A 181 -2.89 4.02 -20.09
CA VAL A 181 -1.82 3.42 -19.28
C VAL A 181 -2.29 2.09 -18.67
N ILE A 182 -3.48 2.03 -18.08
CA ILE A 182 -4.03 0.78 -17.55
C ILE A 182 -4.16 -0.25 -18.69
N PHE A 183 -4.71 0.15 -19.84
CA PHE A 183 -4.88 -0.72 -21.00
C PHE A 183 -3.54 -1.24 -21.54
N ALA A 184 -2.50 -0.40 -21.61
CA ALA A 184 -1.17 -0.83 -22.01
C ALA A 184 -0.61 -1.91 -21.08
N VAL A 185 -0.75 -1.75 -19.77
CA VAL A 185 -0.33 -2.77 -18.80
C VAL A 185 -1.20 -4.04 -18.93
N THR A 186 -2.51 -3.89 -19.15
CA THR A 186 -3.38 -5.03 -19.44
C THR A 186 -2.89 -5.83 -20.64
N LEU A 187 -2.57 -5.14 -21.75
CA LEU A 187 -2.19 -5.75 -23.02
C LEU A 187 -0.77 -6.37 -22.97
N PHE A 188 0.20 -5.61 -22.45
CA PHE A 188 1.62 -6.00 -22.52
C PHE A 188 2.12 -6.76 -21.30
N VAL A 189 1.42 -6.68 -20.17
CA VAL A 189 1.79 -7.37 -18.92
C VAL A 189 0.79 -8.47 -18.60
N VAL A 190 -0.50 -8.14 -18.37
CA VAL A 190 -1.48 -9.11 -17.87
C VAL A 190 -1.77 -10.22 -18.87
N LEU A 191 -1.98 -9.88 -20.16
CA LEU A 191 -2.29 -10.88 -21.19
C LEU A 191 -1.14 -11.88 -21.44
N PRO A 192 0.14 -11.50 -21.41
CA PRO A 192 1.25 -12.44 -21.55
C PRO A 192 1.56 -13.28 -20.30
N LEU A 193 1.06 -12.89 -19.10
CA LEU A 193 1.32 -13.64 -17.87
C LEU A 193 0.88 -15.11 -18.02
N ARG A 194 1.74 -16.05 -17.63
CA ARG A 194 1.43 -17.48 -17.58
C ARG A 194 1.55 -17.98 -16.16
N GLU A 195 0.40 -18.13 -15.49
CA GLU A 195 0.38 -18.84 -14.21
C GLU A 195 0.63 -20.34 -14.48
N LYS A 196 1.55 -20.96 -13.73
CA LYS A 196 1.68 -22.41 -13.74
C LYS A 196 0.36 -23.01 -13.25
N ALA A 197 -0.19 -23.96 -14.02
CA ALA A 197 -1.36 -24.70 -13.59
C ALA A 197 -1.07 -25.32 -12.22
N VAL A 198 -1.78 -24.90 -11.19
CA VAL A 198 -1.70 -25.55 -9.88
C VAL A 198 -2.35 -26.91 -10.07
N ALA A 199 -1.57 -27.99 -9.87
CA ALA A 199 -2.09 -29.33 -9.91
C ALA A 199 -3.31 -29.41 -8.99
N LYS A 200 -4.49 -29.76 -9.60
CA LYS A 200 -5.78 -29.92 -8.93
C LYS A 200 -6.08 -28.86 -7.86
N ALA A 201 -6.38 -27.61 -8.27
CA ALA A 201 -7.47 -26.95 -7.60
C ALA A 201 -8.66 -27.92 -7.69
N SER A 202 -9.08 -28.47 -6.56
CA SER A 202 -10.22 -29.38 -6.49
C SER A 202 -11.29 -28.88 -7.47
N GLU A 203 -12.02 -29.77 -8.10
CA GLU A 203 -13.09 -29.51 -9.06
C GLU A 203 -14.23 -28.67 -8.44
N ILE A 204 -13.88 -27.49 -7.92
CA ILE A 204 -14.72 -26.51 -7.25
C ILE A 204 -15.36 -25.63 -8.33
N GLY A 205 -16.29 -26.15 -9.03
CA GLY A 205 -16.92 -25.36 -10.07
C GLY A 205 -18.13 -26.00 -10.70
N ARG A 206 -18.64 -27.10 -10.17
CA ARG A 206 -19.68 -27.82 -10.90
C ARG A 206 -21.10 -27.82 -10.33
N GLU A 207 -21.32 -27.42 -9.08
CA GLU A 207 -22.71 -27.36 -8.61
C GLU A 207 -22.95 -26.26 -7.57
N ALA A 208 -23.82 -25.31 -7.87
CA ALA A 208 -24.26 -24.24 -6.98
C ALA A 208 -24.85 -24.74 -5.63
N ARG A 209 -25.18 -26.02 -5.52
CA ARG A 209 -25.70 -26.67 -4.31
C ARG A 209 -24.63 -26.88 -3.21
N HIS A 210 -23.35 -26.80 -3.54
CA HIS A 210 -22.26 -27.01 -2.58
C HIS A 210 -21.58 -25.73 -2.10
N VAL A 211 -21.91 -24.54 -2.67
CA VAL A 211 -21.26 -23.26 -2.36
C VAL A 211 -21.27 -22.96 -0.85
N GLY A 212 -22.36 -23.18 -0.16
CA GLY A 212 -22.43 -22.94 1.29
C GLY A 212 -21.50 -23.86 2.10
N ARG A 213 -21.37 -25.13 1.73
CA ARG A 213 -20.46 -26.09 2.40
C ARG A 213 -19.01 -25.76 2.08
N GLU A 214 -18.70 -25.41 0.85
CA GLU A 214 -17.37 -25.01 0.41
C GLU A 214 -16.93 -23.72 1.08
N LEU A 215 -17.82 -22.72 1.18
CA LEU A 215 -17.57 -21.49 1.92
C LEU A 215 -17.31 -21.77 3.42
N ALA A 216 -18.08 -22.64 4.05
CA ALA A 216 -17.87 -23.03 5.45
C ALA A 216 -16.52 -23.77 5.64
N LEU A 217 -16.17 -24.66 4.72
CA LEU A 217 -14.87 -25.35 4.71
C LEU A 217 -13.75 -24.35 4.49
N PHE A 218 -13.90 -23.42 3.56
CA PHE A 218 -12.95 -22.36 3.28
C PHE A 218 -12.74 -21.44 4.51
N VAL A 219 -13.81 -20.98 5.16
CA VAL A 219 -13.74 -20.19 6.41
C VAL A 219 -13.01 -20.96 7.50
N ARG A 220 -13.32 -22.24 7.68
CA ARG A 220 -12.63 -23.12 8.65
C ARG A 220 -11.14 -23.25 8.33
N ASP A 221 -10.79 -23.46 7.05
CA ASP A 221 -9.41 -23.66 6.63
C ASP A 221 -8.62 -22.34 6.69
N SER A 222 -9.26 -21.21 6.40
CA SER A 222 -8.70 -19.86 6.63
C SER A 222 -8.45 -19.63 8.12
N TRP A 223 -9.41 -19.91 9.00
CA TRP A 223 -9.23 -19.82 10.44
C TRP A 223 -8.05 -20.68 10.93
N ARG A 224 -7.98 -21.92 10.46
CA ARG A 224 -6.84 -22.80 10.74
C ARG A 224 -5.52 -22.27 10.20
N ALA A 225 -5.52 -21.58 9.05
CA ALA A 225 -4.31 -20.98 8.51
C ALA A 225 -3.78 -19.85 9.41
N PHE A 226 -4.66 -19.07 10.05
CA PHE A 226 -4.27 -18.03 11.01
C PHE A 226 -3.83 -18.59 12.37
N THR A 227 -4.51 -19.64 12.84
CA THR A 227 -4.28 -20.19 14.21
C THR A 227 -3.38 -21.42 14.19
N GLY A 228 -3.23 -22.09 13.06
CA GLY A 228 -2.54 -23.39 12.92
C GLY A 228 -1.01 -23.31 12.96
N SER A 229 -0.42 -22.10 12.90
CA SER A 229 1.02 -21.93 13.05
C SER A 229 1.35 -20.72 13.94
N ARG A 230 2.39 -20.84 14.78
CA ARG A 230 2.90 -19.73 15.58
C ARG A 230 3.31 -18.54 14.68
N GLY A 231 3.87 -18.81 13.49
CA GLY A 231 4.26 -17.79 12.55
C GLY A 231 3.07 -16.95 12.04
N ALA A 232 1.95 -17.60 11.71
CA ALA A 232 0.74 -16.92 11.25
C ALA A 232 0.11 -16.05 12.37
N LEU A 233 0.00 -16.56 13.60
CA LEU A 233 -0.50 -15.78 14.73
C LEU A 233 0.40 -14.58 15.05
N VAL A 234 1.72 -14.78 15.05
CA VAL A 234 2.69 -13.70 15.26
C VAL A 234 2.61 -12.69 14.09
N GLY A 235 2.28 -13.14 12.87
CA GLY A 235 1.97 -12.30 11.72
C GLY A 235 0.81 -11.33 12.00
N VAL A 236 -0.29 -11.82 12.58
CA VAL A 236 -1.43 -11.00 13.01
C VAL A 236 -1.00 -9.93 14.03
N ILE A 237 -0.29 -10.34 15.08
CA ILE A 237 0.21 -9.42 16.10
C ILE A 237 1.16 -8.38 15.49
N SER A 238 2.08 -8.81 14.63
CA SER A 238 3.03 -7.93 13.95
C SER A 238 2.35 -6.96 12.99
N ALA A 239 1.23 -7.33 12.38
CA ALA A 239 0.44 -6.46 11.51
C ALA A 239 -0.33 -5.38 12.29
N LEU A 240 -0.72 -5.70 13.53
CA LEU A 240 -1.41 -4.77 14.43
C LEU A 240 -0.47 -3.83 15.20
N LEU A 241 0.82 -4.08 15.21
CA LEU A 241 1.79 -3.21 15.90
C LEU A 241 2.39 -2.19 14.91
N PRO A 242 2.56 -0.92 15.31
CA PRO A 242 3.29 0.07 14.53
C PRO A 242 4.71 -0.42 14.25
N ALA A 243 5.16 -0.26 13.05
CA ALA A 243 6.48 -0.70 12.63
C ALA A 243 7.39 0.50 12.37
N GLY A 244 8.01 0.97 13.43
CA GLY A 244 8.79 2.20 13.48
C GLY A 244 7.94 3.43 13.84
N ALA A 245 8.57 4.59 13.87
CA ALA A 245 7.88 5.85 14.07
C ALA A 245 6.98 6.17 12.87
N TYR A 246 5.76 6.63 13.10
CA TYR A 246 4.81 7.02 12.05
C TYR A 246 4.53 8.52 11.99
N ALA A 247 5.00 9.27 12.96
CA ALA A 247 4.68 10.68 13.11
C ALA A 247 5.07 11.54 11.88
N LEU A 248 6.18 11.21 11.22
CA LEU A 248 6.68 11.95 10.05
C LEU A 248 6.12 11.43 8.71
N SER A 249 5.15 10.53 8.72
CA SER A 249 4.48 10.01 7.51
C SER A 249 2.97 10.13 7.52
N LEU A 250 2.38 10.56 8.62
CA LEU A 250 0.94 10.69 8.78
C LEU A 250 0.52 12.16 8.90
N SER A 251 -0.73 12.38 9.25
CA SER A 251 -1.33 13.72 9.37
C SER A 251 -0.57 14.65 10.31
N LEU A 252 0.15 14.11 11.29
CA LEU A 252 0.95 14.90 12.23
C LEU A 252 2.05 15.72 11.52
N GLN A 253 2.71 15.14 10.54
CA GLN A 253 3.75 15.81 9.75
C GLN A 253 3.18 17.02 8.97
N SER A 254 2.03 16.85 8.33
CA SER A 254 1.38 17.92 7.57
C SER A 254 0.88 19.04 8.50
N ASN A 255 0.29 18.69 9.64
CA ASN A 255 -0.16 19.66 10.64
C ASN A 255 1.02 20.48 11.18
N LEU A 256 2.11 19.81 11.53
CA LEU A 256 3.33 20.46 12.01
C LEU A 256 3.95 21.39 10.96
N ALA A 257 3.95 20.99 9.68
CA ALA A 257 4.42 21.83 8.59
C ALA A 257 3.68 23.18 8.53
N VAL A 258 2.33 23.15 8.62
CA VAL A 258 1.49 24.35 8.63
C VAL A 258 1.73 25.19 9.89
N GLU A 259 1.84 24.57 11.06
CA GLU A 259 2.13 25.29 12.32
C GLU A 259 3.51 25.94 12.31
N LEU A 260 4.51 25.32 11.71
CA LEU A 260 5.84 25.89 11.51
C LEU A 260 5.85 27.00 10.44
N GLY A 261 4.71 27.30 9.81
CA GLY A 261 4.57 28.43 8.89
C GLY A 261 5.00 28.12 7.46
N LEU A 262 5.10 26.83 7.09
CA LEU A 262 5.33 26.46 5.69
C LEU A 262 4.09 26.83 4.86
N ASP A 263 4.33 27.47 3.72
CA ASP A 263 3.30 27.74 2.74
C ASP A 263 2.93 26.50 1.91
N ASP A 264 1.83 26.58 1.14
CA ASP A 264 1.33 25.45 0.34
C ASP A 264 2.39 24.93 -0.66
N ASN A 265 3.24 25.81 -1.21
CA ASN A 265 4.31 25.41 -2.12
C ASN A 265 5.40 24.60 -1.39
N GLN A 266 5.79 25.04 -0.20
CA GLN A 266 6.78 24.37 0.63
C GLN A 266 6.27 23.02 1.11
N VAL A 267 4.98 22.90 1.49
CA VAL A 267 4.33 21.63 1.82
C VAL A 267 4.29 20.71 0.59
N ALA A 268 3.97 21.24 -0.58
CA ALA A 268 4.00 20.47 -1.83
C ALA A 268 5.42 19.99 -2.17
N GLN A 269 6.44 20.84 -2.00
CA GLN A 269 7.84 20.50 -2.25
C GLN A 269 8.33 19.38 -1.32
N ILE A 270 8.06 19.45 -0.01
CA ILE A 270 8.49 18.42 0.93
C ILE A 270 7.83 17.07 0.61
N ASN A 271 6.56 17.06 0.21
CA ASN A 271 5.85 15.86 -0.21
C ASN A 271 6.42 15.29 -1.52
N LEU A 272 6.76 16.15 -2.49
CA LEU A 272 7.38 15.73 -3.74
C LEU A 272 8.76 15.10 -3.49
N TYR A 273 9.62 15.77 -2.73
CA TYR A 273 10.95 15.24 -2.40
C TYR A 273 10.87 13.94 -1.62
N SER A 274 9.94 13.86 -0.66
CA SER A 274 9.66 12.63 0.08
C SER A 274 9.32 11.47 -0.86
N THR A 275 8.42 11.68 -1.83
CA THR A 275 8.00 10.66 -2.80
C THR A 275 9.13 10.24 -3.74
N VAL A 276 9.90 11.22 -4.26
CA VAL A 276 11.05 10.97 -5.17
C VAL A 276 12.14 10.15 -4.49
N ILE A 277 12.35 10.37 -3.19
CA ILE A 277 13.36 9.64 -2.41
C ILE A 277 12.84 8.28 -1.95
N PHE A 278 11.56 8.21 -1.58
CA PHE A 278 10.92 6.99 -1.09
C PHE A 278 10.94 5.85 -2.12
N ALA A 279 10.64 6.13 -3.39
CA ALA A 279 10.54 5.10 -4.43
C ALA A 279 11.85 4.32 -4.66
N PRO A 280 13.03 4.95 -4.91
CA PRO A 280 14.28 4.22 -5.02
C PRO A 280 14.72 3.56 -3.69
N ALA A 281 14.38 4.16 -2.54
CA ALA A 281 14.62 3.56 -1.24
C ALA A 281 13.84 2.25 -1.06
N CYS A 282 12.60 2.15 -1.55
CA CYS A 282 11.84 0.89 -1.56
C CYS A 282 12.57 -0.22 -2.34
N ILE A 283 13.07 0.08 -3.53
CA ILE A 283 13.82 -0.89 -4.35
C ILE A 283 15.09 -1.33 -3.61
N LEU A 284 15.86 -0.38 -3.09
CA LEU A 284 17.07 -0.67 -2.35
C LEU A 284 16.80 -1.48 -1.08
N GLY A 285 15.77 -1.13 -0.32
CA GLY A 285 15.36 -1.83 0.89
C GLY A 285 14.96 -3.28 0.63
N GLY A 286 14.20 -3.52 -0.44
CA GLY A 286 13.85 -4.85 -0.90
C GLY A 286 15.08 -5.70 -1.22
N TRP A 287 16.02 -5.15 -2.00
CA TRP A 287 17.27 -5.82 -2.35
C TRP A 287 18.15 -6.11 -1.12
N LEU A 288 18.29 -5.15 -0.21
CA LEU A 288 19.06 -5.31 1.03
C LEU A 288 18.46 -6.40 1.92
N SER A 289 17.12 -6.49 1.98
CA SER A 289 16.43 -7.48 2.80
C SER A 289 16.65 -8.92 2.30
N ASP A 290 16.71 -9.12 0.99
CA ASP A 290 16.98 -10.43 0.40
C ASP A 290 18.46 -10.83 0.61
N ARG A 291 19.40 -9.84 0.61
CA ARG A 291 20.82 -10.11 0.73
C ARG A 291 21.29 -10.33 2.18
N PHE A 292 20.77 -9.53 3.13
CA PHE A 292 21.23 -9.52 4.53
C PHE A 292 20.26 -10.19 5.50
N GLY A 293 19.16 -10.73 4.98
CA GLY A 293 18.12 -11.40 5.77
C GLY A 293 17.05 -10.44 6.28
N ARG A 294 15.79 -10.80 6.04
CA ARG A 294 14.61 -9.95 6.25
C ARG A 294 14.43 -9.49 7.69
N ARG A 295 14.78 -10.33 8.68
CA ARG A 295 14.55 -10.00 10.11
C ARG A 295 15.50 -8.95 10.59
N SER A 296 16.81 -9.13 10.36
CA SER A 296 17.84 -8.17 10.75
C SER A 296 17.68 -6.84 10.04
N THR A 297 17.43 -6.88 8.74
CA THR A 297 17.19 -5.68 7.92
C THR A 297 15.94 -4.94 8.38
N ARG A 298 14.84 -5.67 8.70
CA ARG A 298 13.63 -5.06 9.26
C ARG A 298 13.89 -4.40 10.60
N ALA A 299 14.58 -5.08 11.51
CA ALA A 299 14.92 -4.52 12.81
C ALA A 299 15.74 -3.23 12.68
N LEU A 300 16.75 -3.24 11.81
CA LEU A 300 17.58 -2.07 11.55
C LEU A 300 16.78 -0.90 11.00
N PHE A 301 15.96 -1.12 9.94
CA PHE A 301 15.25 -0.01 9.30
C PHE A 301 14.12 0.53 10.18
N ILE A 302 13.42 -0.32 10.92
CA ILE A 302 12.44 0.13 11.93
C ILE A 302 13.13 1.02 12.98
N PHE A 303 14.30 0.59 13.49
CA PHE A 303 15.07 1.41 14.42
C PHE A 303 15.49 2.74 13.78
N LEU A 304 15.99 2.71 12.55
CA LEU A 304 16.45 3.92 11.85
C LEU A 304 15.33 4.94 11.59
N THR A 305 14.05 4.54 11.47
CA THR A 305 12.94 5.51 11.36
C THR A 305 12.74 6.32 12.64
N THR A 306 13.15 5.79 13.80
CA THR A 306 13.02 6.51 15.08
C THR A 306 14.07 7.60 15.23
N VAL A 307 15.24 7.48 14.59
CA VAL A 307 16.36 8.43 14.74
C VAL A 307 15.97 9.85 14.31
N PRO A 308 15.49 10.10 13.08
CA PRO A 308 15.09 11.44 12.66
C PRO A 308 13.90 11.98 13.46
N THR A 309 12.99 11.10 13.90
CA THR A 309 11.84 11.47 14.72
C THR A 309 12.26 11.95 16.10
N LEU A 310 13.20 11.24 16.74
CA LEU A 310 13.77 11.64 18.03
C LEU A 310 14.65 12.88 17.92
N TRP A 311 15.38 13.04 16.82
CA TRP A 311 16.14 14.25 16.56
C TRP A 311 15.24 15.48 16.45
N LEU A 312 14.13 15.37 15.72
CA LEU A 312 13.13 16.45 15.65
C LEU A 312 12.52 16.72 17.03
N ALA A 313 12.14 15.69 17.78
CA ALA A 313 11.59 15.83 19.14
C ALA A 313 12.53 16.62 20.06
N TRP A 314 13.82 16.28 20.02
CA TRP A 314 14.87 16.98 20.78
C TRP A 314 14.99 18.45 20.38
N THR A 315 15.04 18.75 19.08
CA THR A 315 15.16 20.12 18.57
C THR A 315 13.92 20.95 18.92
N MET A 316 12.72 20.37 18.84
CA MET A 316 11.48 21.03 19.25
C MET A 316 11.47 21.36 20.74
N TRP A 317 11.95 20.43 21.57
CA TRP A 317 12.06 20.64 23.01
C TRP A 317 13.02 21.79 23.33
N GLN A 318 14.21 21.82 22.71
CA GLN A 318 15.19 22.91 22.89
C GLN A 318 14.66 24.26 22.38
N ALA A 319 13.89 24.26 21.29
CA ALA A 319 13.27 25.46 20.74
C ALA A 319 12.06 25.96 21.53
N GLY A 320 11.62 25.26 22.59
CA GLY A 320 10.41 25.57 23.34
C GLY A 320 9.11 25.33 22.55
N TRP A 321 9.17 24.64 21.40
CA TRP A 321 8.00 24.28 20.58
C TRP A 321 7.33 23.02 21.12
N ILE A 322 6.62 23.17 22.25
CA ILE A 322 6.09 22.03 23.00
C ILE A 322 4.65 21.73 22.58
N MET A 323 3.76 22.70 22.68
CA MET A 323 2.33 22.51 22.42
C MET A 323 1.95 22.99 21.01
N PRO A 324 0.85 22.46 20.43
CA PRO A 324 0.31 22.97 19.17
C PRO A 324 0.05 24.49 19.22
N VAL A 325 0.35 25.14 18.13
CA VAL A 325 0.19 26.60 17.98
C VAL A 325 -1.02 26.88 17.09
N ASP A 326 -1.91 27.76 17.55
CA ASP A 326 -3.00 28.22 16.70
C ASP A 326 -2.46 29.13 15.59
N VAL A 327 -2.54 28.65 14.35
CA VAL A 327 -2.03 29.36 13.16
C VAL A 327 -2.78 30.67 12.87
N LYS A 328 -3.97 30.89 13.45
CA LYS A 328 -4.78 32.11 13.29
C LYS A 328 -4.40 33.20 14.29
N GLN A 329 -3.58 32.90 15.29
CA GLN A 329 -3.20 33.92 16.28
C GLN A 329 -2.27 34.98 15.65
N PRO A 330 -2.54 36.27 15.84
CA PRO A 330 -1.71 37.34 15.25
C PRO A 330 -0.26 37.35 15.74
N ASN A 331 -0.03 36.92 17.00
CA ASN A 331 1.28 36.92 17.67
C ASN A 331 1.82 35.50 17.87
N ARG A 332 1.61 34.61 16.89
CA ARG A 332 2.12 33.24 16.99
C ARG A 332 3.65 33.24 17.11
N PRO A 333 4.23 32.30 17.90
CA PRO A 333 5.66 32.14 17.96
C PRO A 333 6.21 31.80 16.57
N GLN A 334 7.34 32.40 16.21
CA GLN A 334 8.02 32.07 14.95
C GLN A 334 9.02 30.94 15.20
N PRO A 335 9.04 29.89 14.34
CA PRO A 335 10.00 28.83 14.49
C PRO A 335 11.41 29.34 14.23
N SER A 336 12.38 28.83 14.98
CA SER A 336 13.79 29.14 14.71
C SER A 336 14.22 28.49 13.37
N THR A 337 15.20 29.12 12.71
CA THR A 337 15.79 28.56 11.48
C THR A 337 16.29 27.11 11.69
N LEU A 338 16.87 26.84 12.87
CA LEU A 338 17.31 25.49 13.23
C LEU A 338 16.14 24.49 13.25
N LEU A 339 14.99 24.87 13.83
CA LEU A 339 13.81 24.00 13.88
C LEU A 339 13.25 23.72 12.49
N LEU A 340 13.18 24.74 11.62
CA LEU A 340 12.72 24.56 10.23
C LEU A 340 13.66 23.64 9.44
N VAL A 341 14.97 23.88 9.51
CA VAL A 341 15.96 23.02 8.85
C VAL A 341 15.89 21.59 9.38
N THR A 342 15.75 21.41 10.71
CA THR A 342 15.62 20.09 11.31
C THR A 342 14.33 19.39 10.86
N PHE A 343 13.21 20.10 10.79
CA PHE A 343 11.96 19.52 10.30
C PHE A 343 12.07 18.99 8.86
N TRP A 344 12.66 19.81 7.95
CA TRP A 344 12.93 19.39 6.58
C TRP A 344 13.88 18.18 6.52
N ALA A 345 15.02 18.27 7.17
CA ALA A 345 16.03 17.21 7.17
C ALA A 345 15.50 15.92 7.80
N ALA A 346 14.82 16.02 8.95
CA ALA A 346 14.25 14.85 9.61
C ALA A 346 13.18 14.18 8.76
N THR A 347 12.31 14.95 8.09
CA THR A 347 11.28 14.41 7.20
C THR A 347 11.90 13.69 6.00
N ILE A 348 12.91 14.27 5.37
CA ILE A 348 13.61 13.65 4.22
C ILE A 348 14.34 12.38 4.64
N VAL A 349 15.14 12.43 5.71
CA VAL A 349 15.88 11.26 6.23
C VAL A 349 14.93 10.16 6.68
N TYR A 350 13.82 10.53 7.32
CA TYR A 350 12.76 9.60 7.69
C TYR A 350 12.21 8.87 6.45
N ASN A 351 11.91 9.59 5.37
CA ASN A 351 11.37 8.98 4.14
C ASN A 351 12.36 8.04 3.44
N VAL A 352 13.68 8.27 3.58
CA VAL A 352 14.69 7.28 3.16
C VAL A 352 14.52 5.98 3.95
N PHE A 353 14.51 6.03 5.28
CA PHE A 353 14.41 4.84 6.13
C PHE A 353 13.04 4.17 6.02
N GLN A 354 11.99 4.95 5.90
CA GLN A 354 10.63 4.45 5.68
C GLN A 354 10.53 3.72 4.34
N GLY A 355 11.10 4.28 3.27
CA GLY A 355 11.15 3.61 1.96
C GLY A 355 11.94 2.30 2.02
N LEU A 356 13.13 2.30 2.64
CA LEU A 356 13.91 1.10 2.85
C LEU A 356 13.12 0.00 3.58
N TYR A 357 12.38 0.35 4.63
CA TYR A 357 11.51 -0.57 5.35
C TYR A 357 10.30 -1.00 4.52
N TYR A 358 9.64 -0.05 3.85
CA TYR A 358 8.39 -0.30 3.13
C TYR A 358 8.60 -1.25 1.95
N GLY A 359 9.77 -1.18 1.29
CA GLY A 359 10.12 -1.99 0.15
C GLY A 359 10.06 -3.50 0.37
N PHE A 360 10.14 -3.99 1.61
CA PHE A 360 9.99 -5.42 1.91
C PHE A 360 9.01 -5.72 3.06
N ARG A 361 8.27 -4.71 3.50
CA ARG A 361 7.30 -4.82 4.60
C ARG A 361 6.39 -6.05 4.46
N SER A 362 5.90 -6.26 3.27
CA SER A 362 4.95 -7.33 2.95
C SER A 362 5.62 -8.70 2.78
N ALA A 363 6.92 -8.76 2.47
CA ALA A 363 7.63 -10.02 2.22
C ALA A 363 7.58 -10.98 3.42
N LEU A 364 7.71 -10.44 4.65
CA LEU A 364 7.58 -11.27 5.85
C LEU A 364 6.18 -11.85 6.05
N PHE A 365 5.15 -11.13 5.64
CA PHE A 365 3.78 -11.65 5.67
C PHE A 365 3.58 -12.71 4.57
N MET A 366 4.19 -12.52 3.40
CA MET A 366 4.21 -13.55 2.35
C MET A 366 4.86 -14.85 2.83
N ASP A 367 5.93 -14.78 3.63
CA ASP A 367 6.64 -15.96 4.17
C ASP A 367 5.80 -16.79 5.14
N VAL A 368 4.85 -16.17 5.85
CA VAL A 368 3.95 -16.86 6.80
C VAL A 368 2.59 -17.18 6.20
N THR A 369 2.34 -16.77 4.95
CA THR A 369 1.07 -16.99 4.23
C THR A 369 1.04 -18.38 3.61
N THR A 370 -0.10 -19.05 3.72
CA THR A 370 -0.36 -20.35 3.10
C THR A 370 -0.81 -20.16 1.65
N PRO A 371 -0.13 -20.73 0.63
CA PRO A 371 -0.48 -20.50 -0.78
C PRO A 371 -1.91 -20.87 -1.17
N ALA A 372 -2.52 -21.85 -0.48
CA ALA A 372 -3.89 -22.29 -0.75
C ALA A 372 -4.95 -21.22 -0.45
N VAL A 373 -4.69 -20.38 0.57
CA VAL A 373 -5.59 -19.29 1.03
C VAL A 373 -4.88 -17.94 0.98
N ALA A 374 -4.01 -17.76 -0.03
CA ALA A 374 -3.08 -16.64 -0.10
C ALA A 374 -3.79 -15.28 -0.15
N ALA A 375 -4.83 -15.15 -0.97
CA ALA A 375 -5.57 -13.90 -1.09
C ALA A 375 -6.21 -13.51 0.25
N THR A 376 -6.86 -14.46 0.93
CA THR A 376 -7.52 -14.19 2.22
C THR A 376 -6.53 -13.87 3.32
N GLN A 377 -5.50 -14.70 3.48
CA GLN A 377 -4.57 -14.58 4.61
C GLN A 377 -3.67 -13.34 4.46
N PHE A 378 -3.09 -13.13 3.28
CA PHE A 378 -2.22 -11.99 3.03
C PHE A 378 -2.99 -10.67 3.09
N THR A 379 -4.17 -10.61 2.46
CA THR A 379 -5.03 -9.42 2.48
C THR A 379 -5.47 -9.06 3.91
N ALA A 380 -5.73 -10.06 4.76
CA ALA A 380 -6.04 -9.80 6.17
C ALA A 380 -4.85 -9.17 6.90
N TYR A 381 -3.61 -9.64 6.69
CA TYR A 381 -2.42 -8.99 7.23
C TYR A 381 -2.29 -7.54 6.77
N MET A 382 -2.56 -7.26 5.49
CA MET A 382 -2.51 -5.91 4.94
C MET A 382 -3.61 -5.02 5.52
N ALA A 383 -4.83 -5.54 5.67
CA ALA A 383 -5.94 -4.83 6.30
C ALA A 383 -5.66 -4.49 7.77
N LEU A 384 -5.08 -5.42 8.53
CA LEU A 384 -4.65 -5.16 9.92
C LEU A 384 -3.54 -4.11 9.99
N SER A 385 -2.60 -4.12 9.04
CA SER A 385 -1.55 -3.08 8.95
C SER A 385 -2.13 -1.70 8.60
N ASN A 386 -3.17 -1.63 7.77
CA ASN A 386 -3.88 -0.39 7.48
C ASN A 386 -4.67 0.10 8.71
N LEU A 387 -5.30 -0.80 9.45
CA LEU A 387 -5.95 -0.48 10.73
C LEU A 387 -4.92 0.06 11.73
N CYS A 388 -3.72 -0.53 11.78
CA CYS A 388 -2.61 -0.04 12.59
C CYS A 388 -2.26 1.41 12.25
N THR A 389 -2.15 1.73 10.97
CA THR A 389 -1.91 3.10 10.50
C THR A 389 -3.03 4.06 10.93
N ALA A 390 -4.28 3.64 10.80
CA ALA A 390 -5.45 4.46 11.14
C ALA A 390 -5.50 4.78 12.64
N TYR A 391 -5.39 3.79 13.53
CA TYR A 391 -5.41 4.06 14.96
C TYR A 391 -4.16 4.82 15.42
N THR A 392 -3.02 4.64 14.76
CA THR A 392 -1.80 5.39 15.07
C THR A 392 -1.98 6.87 14.75
N ALA A 393 -2.52 7.22 13.60
CA ALA A 393 -2.84 8.59 13.26
C ALA A 393 -3.84 9.23 14.24
N TYR A 394 -4.84 8.45 14.68
CA TYR A 394 -5.84 8.93 15.63
C TYR A 394 -5.22 9.26 16.99
N TRP A 395 -4.49 8.32 17.62
CA TRP A 395 -3.93 8.57 18.94
C TRP A 395 -2.83 9.65 18.92
N GLN A 396 -2.06 9.78 17.83
CA GLN A 396 -1.06 10.83 17.69
C GLN A 396 -1.68 12.22 17.77
N GLY A 397 -2.81 12.45 17.09
CA GLY A 397 -3.52 13.74 17.17
C GLY A 397 -3.98 14.07 18.59
N PHE A 398 -4.55 13.08 19.29
CA PHE A 398 -4.96 13.23 20.68
C PHE A 398 -3.76 13.46 21.63
N ALA A 399 -2.68 12.71 21.41
CA ALA A 399 -1.47 12.81 22.22
C ALA A 399 -0.79 14.18 22.10
N VAL A 400 -0.70 14.73 20.89
CA VAL A 400 -0.12 16.06 20.67
C VAL A 400 -0.93 17.12 21.39
N ALA A 401 -2.25 17.07 21.33
CA ALA A 401 -3.10 18.04 22.03
C ALA A 401 -2.93 17.98 23.56
N ARG A 402 -2.57 16.82 24.12
CA ARG A 402 -2.47 16.62 25.58
C ARG A 402 -1.03 16.67 26.10
N TRP A 403 -0.07 16.12 25.38
CA TRP A 403 1.32 15.93 25.83
C TRP A 403 2.32 16.82 25.04
N GLY A 404 1.85 17.45 23.97
CA GLY A 404 2.68 18.23 23.06
C GLY A 404 3.46 17.37 22.06
N TYR A 405 4.13 18.04 21.13
CA TYR A 405 4.85 17.41 20.03
C TYR A 405 6.05 16.57 20.49
N PRO A 406 7.01 17.08 21.31
CA PRO A 406 8.21 16.30 21.64
C PRO A 406 7.87 14.99 22.33
N THR A 407 6.97 15.02 23.32
CA THR A 407 6.54 13.81 24.05
C THR A 407 5.85 12.81 23.12
N THR A 408 4.97 13.29 22.23
CA THR A 408 4.26 12.43 21.26
C THR A 408 5.23 11.76 20.31
N LEU A 409 6.23 12.48 19.78
CA LEU A 409 7.26 11.92 18.89
C LEU A 409 8.12 10.85 19.58
N VAL A 410 8.46 11.07 20.87
CA VAL A 410 9.19 10.07 21.66
C VAL A 410 8.34 8.82 21.90
N VAL A 411 7.08 8.99 22.32
CA VAL A 411 6.16 7.86 22.55
C VAL A 411 5.91 7.09 21.25
N ASP A 412 5.67 7.79 20.13
CA ASP A 412 5.50 7.17 18.81
C ASP A 412 6.71 6.31 18.43
N SER A 413 7.91 6.84 18.64
CA SER A 413 9.16 6.09 18.39
C SER A 413 9.28 4.85 19.27
N MET A 414 8.96 4.96 20.57
CA MET A 414 9.04 3.83 21.50
C MET A 414 8.00 2.75 21.20
N VAL A 415 6.76 3.15 20.93
CA VAL A 415 5.68 2.22 20.55
C VAL A 415 6.01 1.53 19.22
N GLY A 416 6.58 2.26 18.27
CA GLY A 416 7.02 1.70 16.98
C GLY A 416 8.14 0.65 17.09
N LEU A 417 8.90 0.64 18.18
CA LEU A 417 9.91 -0.39 18.43
C LEU A 417 9.33 -1.68 19.02
N LEU A 418 8.10 -1.68 19.57
CA LEU A 418 7.50 -2.88 20.17
C LEU A 418 7.36 -4.04 19.18
N VAL A 419 7.16 -3.74 17.90
CA VAL A 419 7.07 -4.76 16.85
C VAL A 419 8.35 -5.61 16.75
N LEU A 420 9.50 -5.09 17.16
CA LEU A 420 10.78 -5.82 17.13
C LEU A 420 10.72 -7.10 17.98
N ALA A 421 9.95 -7.09 19.07
CA ALA A 421 9.74 -8.28 19.91
C ALA A 421 9.05 -9.44 19.17
N THR A 422 8.33 -9.16 18.07
CA THR A 422 7.66 -10.21 17.28
C THR A 422 8.62 -10.89 16.30
N LEU A 423 9.71 -10.26 15.89
CA LEU A 423 10.60 -10.74 14.83
C LEU A 423 11.25 -12.11 15.10
N PRO A 424 11.74 -12.42 16.31
CA PRO A 424 12.30 -13.74 16.61
C PRO A 424 11.27 -14.88 16.49
N LEU A 425 9.98 -14.54 16.66
CA LEU A 425 8.86 -15.49 16.66
C LEU A 425 8.28 -15.73 15.26
N MET A 426 8.50 -14.82 14.31
CA MET A 426 8.13 -14.97 12.90
C MET A 426 9.09 -15.93 12.21
N ARG A 427 8.82 -17.23 12.25
CA ARG A 427 9.63 -18.20 11.51
C ARG A 427 8.96 -18.53 10.18
N PRO A 428 9.71 -18.56 9.06
CA PRO A 428 9.19 -19.06 7.80
C PRO A 428 8.67 -20.49 8.00
N ARG A 429 7.60 -20.83 7.31
CA ARG A 429 7.08 -22.20 7.28
C ARG A 429 8.16 -23.07 6.63
N ARG A 430 8.75 -24.02 7.33
CA ARG A 430 9.61 -25.04 6.71
C ARG A 430 8.78 -25.73 5.62
N ALA A 431 9.31 -25.78 4.40
CA ALA A 431 8.72 -26.60 3.36
C ALA A 431 8.53 -28.01 3.90
N ASP A 432 7.32 -28.53 3.83
CA ASP A 432 7.01 -29.88 4.28
C ASP A 432 7.81 -30.88 3.42
N PRO A 433 8.73 -31.69 3.98
CA PRO A 433 9.51 -32.65 3.19
C PRO A 433 8.65 -33.66 2.46
N ALA A 434 7.41 -33.87 2.91
CA ALA A 434 6.45 -34.78 2.28
C ALA A 434 5.98 -34.34 0.88
N GLY A 435 5.98 -33.02 0.59
CA GLY A 435 5.64 -32.52 -0.75
C GLY A 435 6.75 -32.71 -1.79
N ALA A 436 8.01 -32.84 -1.34
CA ALA A 436 9.15 -33.09 -2.23
C ALA A 436 9.33 -34.56 -2.62
N ALA A 437 8.73 -35.47 -1.86
CA ALA A 437 8.84 -36.91 -2.11
C ALA A 437 7.90 -37.43 -3.22
N VAL A 438 6.83 -36.71 -3.55
CA VAL A 438 5.86 -37.12 -4.60
C VAL A 438 6.36 -36.78 -6.02
N GLY A 439 7.43 -35.98 -6.15
CA GLY A 439 8.02 -35.60 -7.46
C GLY A 439 9.16 -36.51 -7.95
N LYS A 440 9.54 -37.55 -7.20
CA LYS A 440 10.59 -38.50 -7.58
C LYS A 440 10.03 -39.92 -7.67
N ALA A 441 8.97 -40.14 -8.40
CA ALA A 441 8.64 -41.46 -8.90
C ALA A 441 9.38 -41.64 -10.25
N THR A 442 10.42 -42.44 -10.24
CA THR A 442 11.23 -42.92 -11.35
C THR A 442 10.37 -43.49 -12.47
N PRO A 443 10.72 -43.32 -13.76
CA PRO A 443 10.15 -44.11 -14.84
C PRO A 443 10.74 -45.52 -14.82
N ALA A 444 9.88 -46.50 -14.80
CA ALA A 444 10.20 -47.86 -15.28
C ALA A 444 9.71 -48.01 -16.72
#